data_abcc67c69666d2b570a420b3f37ae234
#
_entry.id   abcc67c69666d2b570a420b3f37ae234
#
_cell.length_a   1.000
_cell.length_b   1.000
_cell.length_c   1.000
_cell.angle_alpha   90.00
_cell.angle_beta   90.00
_cell.angle_gamma   90.00
#
_symmetry.space_group_name_H-M   'P 1'
#
loop_
_entity.id
_entity.type
_entity.pdbx_description
1 polymer ?
#
loop_
_entity_poly.entity_id
_entity_poly.type
_entity_poly.pdbx_seq_one_letter_code
_entity_poly.pdbx_strand_id
1 'polypeptide(L)'
;MALITAARERLAPVSPDGRTPGPAVLAAALVLIALQLTVRSLLAFRGEFYWDDLILVGRSGMHPLLSFELLGYDHDGHLMPGGFLVAGVVTALAPLQWWPAAATLVAGQALASLAVLRVLWLLLGPRPALLGPLLFYLFTPLTLPSFAWWAAGLNSLPLQAALAWVAGDAIRLVRTGRIRYALSGTAVTVVALLFFEKSVLVPAVAFATVALMYRLDGRRRPVRTAAVRGAPLWLGSALALAGWAAAYLSLVESRFGAPTADMVRGLTHHGVSFGVLPTLLGGPWRWDRWNPGPPWADPPAGLVVAAWAAVLAVLVWSLRRNRRTGWVWAATAVYVAASTAAMISTRFGPDTTYELAQTLRYHTDTAVVVAIAAALILRAPSRGDAPPAPPARRLVAAGCAVTFAASSLWSTATFARTWADNPTGAYLAAAKSALTARPDVPILDHPVSVWVLLPVTHPHNLLSRVFSPLPGRAEIGAVTPELQVLDDGGRLVPAGLVPVRHVLPGPVPDCGHLLTASTTTVLPADTALVGGEWTVQLNYRASADGEIEVGFPAAPRARVPVTAGLGTVYARVPGAGTGLQARSASAGLDVCLAGGPIGVVVPR
;
A
#
# COMPACT_ATOMS: atom_id res chain seq x y z
N MET A 1 -11.50 0.81 -31.52
CA MET A 1 -11.97 1.59 -32.68
C MET A 1 -13.46 2.02 -32.59
N ALA A 2 -14.37 1.20 -32.12
CA ALA A 2 -15.80 1.57 -31.98
C ALA A 2 -16.09 2.70 -30.94
N LEU A 3 -15.25 2.94 -29.96
CA LEU A 3 -15.38 4.02 -28.95
C LEU A 3 -15.00 5.40 -29.50
N ILE A 4 -14.21 5.47 -30.55
CA ILE A 4 -13.77 6.73 -31.17
C ILE A 4 -14.82 7.23 -32.19
N THR A 5 -15.53 6.33 -32.85
CA THR A 5 -16.50 6.67 -33.90
C THR A 5 -17.85 7.19 -33.33
N ALA A 6 -18.28 6.70 -32.16
CA ALA A 6 -19.53 7.14 -31.52
C ALA A 6 -19.45 8.53 -30.86
N ALA A 7 -18.27 9.10 -30.71
CA ALA A 7 -18.05 10.44 -30.15
C ALA A 7 -18.23 11.57 -31.22
N ARG A 8 -18.27 11.22 -32.48
CA ARG A 8 -18.26 12.20 -33.57
C ARG A 8 -19.61 12.91 -33.87
N GLU A 9 -20.74 12.36 -33.47
CA GLU A 9 -22.00 12.78 -34.10
C GLU A 9 -22.92 13.73 -33.30
N ARG A 10 -22.68 14.15 -32.08
CA ARG A 10 -23.70 14.94 -31.34
C ARG A 10 -23.22 16.07 -30.39
N LEU A 11 -22.05 16.62 -30.48
CA LEU A 11 -21.66 17.73 -29.57
C LEU A 11 -20.64 18.70 -30.22
N ALA A 12 -20.99 19.41 -31.25
CA ALA A 12 -20.20 20.55 -31.70
C ALA A 12 -21.05 21.81 -31.80
N PRO A 13 -20.80 22.87 -31.03
CA PRO A 13 -21.01 24.21 -31.51
C PRO A 13 -19.88 24.52 -32.49
N VAL A 14 -20.20 24.73 -33.73
CA VAL A 14 -19.27 25.15 -34.78
C VAL A 14 -18.71 26.51 -34.40
N SER A 15 -17.38 26.60 -34.25
CA SER A 15 -16.66 27.86 -34.13
C SER A 15 -16.67 28.57 -35.49
N PRO A 16 -16.69 29.92 -35.57
CA PRO A 16 -16.70 30.66 -36.82
C PRO A 16 -15.51 30.33 -37.75
N ASP A 17 -14.44 29.73 -37.24
CA ASP A 17 -13.21 29.44 -38.01
C ASP A 17 -13.09 28.00 -38.51
N GLY A 18 -14.16 27.21 -38.51
CA GLY A 18 -14.21 25.88 -39.13
C GLY A 18 -13.34 24.79 -38.50
N ARG A 19 -12.53 25.10 -37.46
CA ARG A 19 -11.70 24.13 -36.73
C ARG A 19 -12.39 23.75 -35.43
N THR A 20 -12.82 22.48 -35.33
CA THR A 20 -13.34 21.95 -34.06
C THR A 20 -12.17 21.83 -33.06
N PRO A 21 -12.21 22.50 -31.87
CA PRO A 21 -11.13 22.46 -30.89
C PRO A 21 -10.88 21.04 -30.29
N GLY A 22 -11.82 20.12 -30.53
CA GLY A 22 -11.84 18.79 -29.93
C GLY A 22 -10.59 17.92 -30.16
N PRO A 23 -10.13 17.75 -31.41
CA PRO A 23 -8.98 16.90 -31.68
C PRO A 23 -7.68 17.41 -31.06
N ALA A 24 -7.44 18.72 -31.10
CA ALA A 24 -6.24 19.33 -30.56
C ALA A 24 -6.17 19.22 -29.01
N VAL A 25 -7.32 19.45 -28.33
CA VAL A 25 -7.41 19.30 -26.86
C VAL A 25 -7.22 17.85 -26.46
N LEU A 26 -7.79 16.89 -27.18
CA LEU A 26 -7.60 15.47 -26.93
C LEU A 26 -6.15 15.06 -27.14
N ALA A 27 -5.51 15.49 -28.22
CA ALA A 27 -4.11 15.22 -28.49
C ALA A 27 -3.21 15.77 -27.38
N ALA A 28 -3.43 17.03 -26.95
CA ALA A 28 -2.69 17.62 -25.84
C ALA A 28 -2.89 16.86 -24.52
N ALA A 29 -4.11 16.42 -24.22
CA ALA A 29 -4.42 15.61 -23.04
C ALA A 29 -3.69 14.25 -23.07
N LEU A 30 -3.68 13.57 -24.23
CA LEU A 30 -2.98 12.29 -24.39
C LEU A 30 -1.46 12.46 -24.31
N VAL A 31 -0.90 13.56 -24.86
CA VAL A 31 0.53 13.88 -24.69
C VAL A 31 0.88 14.10 -23.21
N LEU A 32 0.05 14.85 -22.46
CA LEU A 32 0.26 15.03 -21.02
C LEU A 32 0.24 13.69 -20.27
N ILE A 33 -0.71 12.80 -20.60
CA ILE A 33 -0.77 11.46 -20.00
C ILE A 33 0.47 10.65 -20.37
N ALA A 34 0.92 10.67 -21.62
CA ALA A 34 2.12 9.96 -22.05
C ALA A 34 3.39 10.46 -21.31
N LEU A 35 3.55 11.79 -21.20
CA LEU A 35 4.64 12.39 -20.44
C LEU A 35 4.61 11.97 -18.95
N GLN A 36 3.44 12.02 -18.33
CA GLN A 36 3.28 11.58 -16.94
C GLN A 36 3.61 10.09 -16.78
N LEU A 37 3.12 9.23 -17.67
CA LEU A 37 3.42 7.79 -17.62
C LEU A 37 4.92 7.53 -17.82
N THR A 38 5.61 8.31 -18.65
CA THR A 38 7.07 8.22 -18.79
C THR A 38 7.75 8.55 -17.44
N VAL A 39 7.39 9.65 -16.79
CA VAL A 39 7.95 10.03 -15.48
C VAL A 39 7.65 8.95 -14.43
N ARG A 40 6.41 8.43 -14.41
CA ARG A 40 6.01 7.38 -13.47
C ARG A 40 6.72 6.04 -13.75
N SER A 41 6.92 5.69 -15.01
CA SER A 41 7.68 4.50 -15.37
C SER A 41 9.13 4.60 -14.91
N LEU A 42 9.78 5.76 -15.11
CA LEU A 42 11.14 5.97 -14.62
C LEU A 42 11.23 5.82 -13.09
N LEU A 43 10.23 6.30 -12.36
CA LEU A 43 10.18 6.14 -10.91
C LEU A 43 9.92 4.67 -10.51
N ALA A 44 8.94 4.01 -11.13
CA ALA A 44 8.54 2.66 -10.79
C ALA A 44 9.64 1.64 -11.09
N PHE A 45 10.24 1.67 -12.29
CA PHE A 45 11.26 0.69 -12.69
C PHE A 45 12.64 0.89 -12.07
N ARG A 46 12.86 2.04 -11.40
CA ARG A 46 14.03 2.28 -10.54
C ARG A 46 13.75 1.99 -9.06
N GLY A 47 12.51 1.62 -8.70
CA GLY A 47 12.11 1.21 -7.37
C GLY A 47 12.45 -0.24 -7.09
N GLU A 48 12.12 -0.66 -5.88
CA GLU A 48 12.26 -2.03 -5.37
C GLU A 48 11.12 -2.32 -4.41
N PHE A 49 10.94 -3.59 -4.04
CA PHE A 49 10.00 -3.98 -2.99
C PHE A 49 10.29 -3.22 -1.69
N TYR A 50 9.20 -2.90 -0.99
CA TYR A 50 9.27 -2.13 0.24
C TYR A 50 8.23 -2.65 1.26
N TRP A 51 8.65 -3.02 2.45
CA TRP A 51 7.80 -3.45 3.58
C TRP A 51 6.67 -4.41 3.19
N ASP A 52 5.40 -3.92 3.21
CA ASP A 52 4.20 -4.72 2.96
C ASP A 52 4.25 -5.48 1.63
N ASP A 53 5.02 -4.97 0.65
CA ASP A 53 5.22 -5.66 -0.62
C ASP A 53 5.79 -7.06 -0.41
N LEU A 54 6.74 -7.20 0.54
CA LEU A 54 7.35 -8.48 0.88
C LEU A 54 6.38 -9.40 1.63
N ILE A 55 5.44 -8.83 2.40
CA ILE A 55 4.37 -9.60 3.04
C ILE A 55 3.41 -10.16 1.98
N LEU A 56 3.02 -9.34 1.00
CA LEU A 56 2.15 -9.76 -0.10
C LEU A 56 2.81 -10.89 -0.92
N VAL A 57 4.07 -10.70 -1.31
CA VAL A 57 4.86 -11.67 -2.08
C VAL A 57 5.07 -12.95 -1.27
N GLY A 58 5.46 -12.83 0.00
CA GLY A 58 5.69 -13.97 0.87
C GLY A 58 4.43 -14.81 1.07
N ARG A 59 3.29 -14.18 1.36
CA ARG A 59 2.01 -14.91 1.48
C ARG A 59 1.60 -15.58 0.17
N SER A 60 1.84 -14.91 -0.96
CA SER A 60 1.57 -15.48 -2.27
C SER A 60 2.41 -16.72 -2.59
N GLY A 61 3.61 -16.83 -2.00
CA GLY A 61 4.44 -18.03 -2.11
C GLY A 61 4.01 -19.19 -1.21
N MET A 62 3.23 -18.91 -0.17
CA MET A 62 2.79 -19.93 0.81
C MET A 62 1.42 -20.52 0.51
N HIS A 63 0.57 -19.82 -0.21
CA HIS A 63 -0.83 -20.20 -0.39
C HIS A 63 -1.20 -20.28 -1.88
N PRO A 64 -2.08 -21.21 -2.29
CA PRO A 64 -2.60 -21.27 -3.66
C PRO A 64 -3.29 -19.95 -4.05
N LEU A 65 -3.16 -19.54 -5.33
CA LEU A 65 -3.62 -18.26 -5.86
C LEU A 65 -5.10 -17.93 -5.55
N LEU A 66 -5.98 -18.93 -5.60
CA LEU A 66 -7.42 -18.74 -5.37
C LEU A 66 -7.87 -19.29 -4.00
N SER A 67 -6.94 -19.49 -3.06
CA SER A 67 -7.29 -19.99 -1.73
C SER A 67 -7.89 -18.87 -0.86
N PHE A 68 -8.72 -19.29 0.09
CA PHE A 68 -9.29 -18.35 1.06
C PHE A 68 -8.22 -17.79 2.02
N GLU A 69 -7.20 -18.58 2.35
CA GLU A 69 -6.08 -18.19 3.19
C GLU A 69 -5.26 -17.05 2.58
N LEU A 70 -5.25 -16.94 1.24
CA LEU A 70 -4.62 -15.82 0.53
C LEU A 70 -5.58 -14.64 0.38
N LEU A 71 -6.76 -14.88 -0.19
CA LEU A 71 -7.66 -13.81 -0.63
C LEU A 71 -8.50 -13.22 0.52
N GLY A 72 -8.80 -14.01 1.55
CA GLY A 72 -9.56 -13.58 2.74
C GLY A 72 -8.69 -13.08 3.89
N TYR A 73 -7.38 -12.89 3.67
CA TYR A 73 -6.46 -12.49 4.72
C TYR A 73 -6.69 -11.04 5.17
N ASP A 74 -6.78 -10.86 6.50
CA ASP A 74 -6.76 -9.54 7.14
C ASP A 74 -5.32 -9.01 7.15
N HIS A 75 -5.03 -8.03 6.29
CA HIS A 75 -3.73 -7.39 6.20
C HIS A 75 -3.74 -6.05 6.96
N ASP A 76 -3.48 -6.10 8.26
CA ASP A 76 -3.44 -4.92 9.14
C ASP A 76 -4.73 -4.05 9.06
N GLY A 77 -5.89 -4.71 9.06
CA GLY A 77 -7.20 -4.07 8.93
C GLY A 77 -7.67 -3.87 7.48
N HIS A 78 -6.92 -4.33 6.49
CA HIS A 78 -7.28 -4.25 5.07
C HIS A 78 -7.78 -5.59 4.53
N LEU A 79 -9.02 -5.65 4.06
CA LEU A 79 -9.53 -6.75 3.25
C LEU A 79 -9.33 -6.41 1.77
N MET A 80 -8.28 -6.97 1.15
CA MET A 80 -7.85 -6.61 -0.19
C MET A 80 -7.62 -7.82 -1.12
N PRO A 81 -8.65 -8.66 -1.37
CA PRO A 81 -8.51 -9.88 -2.18
C PRO A 81 -8.00 -9.59 -3.60
N GLY A 82 -8.39 -8.46 -4.21
CA GLY A 82 -7.86 -8.03 -5.51
C GLY A 82 -6.36 -7.70 -5.47
N GLY A 83 -5.90 -7.10 -4.38
CA GLY A 83 -4.47 -6.83 -4.15
C GLY A 83 -3.68 -8.13 -4.05
N PHE A 84 -4.15 -9.10 -3.23
CA PHE A 84 -3.52 -10.42 -3.11
C PHE A 84 -3.59 -11.25 -4.40
N LEU A 85 -4.66 -11.13 -5.17
CA LEU A 85 -4.74 -11.78 -6.48
C LEU A 85 -3.67 -11.26 -7.43
N VAL A 86 -3.48 -9.93 -7.51
CA VAL A 86 -2.41 -9.32 -8.33
C VAL A 86 -1.04 -9.73 -7.80
N ALA A 87 -0.84 -9.71 -6.48
CA ALA A 87 0.43 -10.13 -5.86
C ALA A 87 0.73 -11.60 -6.16
N GLY A 88 -0.27 -12.48 -6.09
CA GLY A 88 -0.13 -13.89 -6.43
C GLY A 88 0.25 -14.11 -7.89
N VAL A 89 -0.39 -13.41 -8.82
CA VAL A 89 -0.04 -13.48 -10.26
C VAL A 89 1.38 -12.98 -10.49
N VAL A 90 1.75 -11.83 -9.93
CA VAL A 90 3.10 -11.25 -10.05
C VAL A 90 4.15 -12.22 -9.48
N THR A 91 3.89 -12.80 -8.32
CA THR A 91 4.79 -13.75 -7.66
C THR A 91 4.94 -15.04 -8.48
N ALA A 92 3.85 -15.56 -9.04
CA ALA A 92 3.90 -16.76 -9.89
C ALA A 92 4.65 -16.53 -11.21
N LEU A 93 4.52 -15.34 -11.79
CA LEU A 93 5.21 -14.98 -13.05
C LEU A 93 6.73 -14.79 -12.86
N ALA A 94 7.14 -14.13 -11.79
CA ALA A 94 8.54 -13.79 -11.54
C ALA A 94 8.81 -13.65 -10.02
N PRO A 95 9.10 -14.77 -9.33
CA PRO A 95 9.31 -14.79 -7.89
C PRO A 95 10.39 -13.81 -7.44
N LEU A 96 10.07 -12.93 -6.49
CA LEU A 96 10.99 -11.93 -5.94
C LEU A 96 11.70 -11.07 -7.02
N GLN A 97 10.99 -10.75 -8.10
CA GLN A 97 11.44 -9.83 -9.14
C GLN A 97 10.54 -8.60 -9.16
N TRP A 98 11.15 -7.42 -9.15
CA TRP A 98 10.41 -6.16 -9.03
C TRP A 98 9.64 -5.75 -10.29
N TRP A 99 10.17 -6.02 -11.49
CA TRP A 99 9.64 -5.48 -12.74
C TRP A 99 8.14 -5.75 -13.00
N PRO A 100 7.53 -6.91 -12.62
CA PRO A 100 6.11 -7.09 -12.86
C PRO A 100 5.25 -6.24 -11.91
N ALA A 101 5.70 -6.04 -10.67
CA ALA A 101 5.06 -5.15 -9.72
C ALA A 101 5.06 -3.70 -10.25
N ALA A 102 6.22 -3.22 -10.75
CA ALA A 102 6.34 -1.92 -11.41
C ALA A 102 5.40 -1.78 -12.63
N ALA A 103 5.28 -2.83 -13.45
CA ALA A 103 4.37 -2.83 -14.59
C ALA A 103 2.89 -2.67 -14.18
N THR A 104 2.47 -3.32 -13.08
CA THR A 104 1.10 -3.16 -12.55
C THR A 104 0.83 -1.73 -12.06
N LEU A 105 1.81 -1.08 -11.44
CA LEU A 105 1.71 0.33 -11.03
C LEU A 105 1.50 1.26 -12.23
N VAL A 106 2.28 1.09 -13.29
CA VAL A 106 2.17 1.90 -14.51
C VAL A 106 0.83 1.66 -15.21
N ALA A 107 0.38 0.40 -15.30
CA ALA A 107 -0.92 0.06 -15.88
C ALA A 107 -2.09 0.65 -15.07
N GLY A 108 -2.04 0.53 -13.74
CA GLY A 108 -3.03 1.15 -12.85
C GLY A 108 -3.07 2.68 -12.98
N GLN A 109 -1.90 3.33 -13.07
CA GLN A 109 -1.81 4.78 -13.28
C GLN A 109 -2.39 5.19 -14.64
N ALA A 110 -2.11 4.44 -15.70
CA ALA A 110 -2.69 4.72 -17.02
C ALA A 110 -4.22 4.64 -16.99
N LEU A 111 -4.77 3.60 -16.35
CA LEU A 111 -6.21 3.44 -16.19
C LEU A 111 -6.83 4.60 -15.39
N ALA A 112 -6.22 5.00 -14.27
CA ALA A 112 -6.70 6.13 -13.47
C ALA A 112 -6.62 7.46 -14.25
N SER A 113 -5.52 7.70 -14.98
CA SER A 113 -5.35 8.92 -15.81
C SER A 113 -6.40 9.02 -16.92
N LEU A 114 -6.72 7.91 -17.59
CA LEU A 114 -7.77 7.86 -18.61
C LEU A 114 -9.18 8.03 -18.01
N ALA A 115 -9.42 7.48 -16.82
CA ALA A 115 -10.68 7.68 -16.09
C ALA A 115 -10.88 9.15 -15.71
N VAL A 116 -9.82 9.81 -15.22
CA VAL A 116 -9.84 11.25 -14.91
C VAL A 116 -10.06 12.08 -16.19
N LEU A 117 -9.34 11.81 -17.27
CA LEU A 117 -9.59 12.48 -18.53
C LEU A 117 -11.07 12.34 -18.97
N ARG A 118 -11.63 11.13 -18.86
CA ARG A 118 -13.03 10.85 -19.20
C ARG A 118 -14.01 11.70 -18.39
N VAL A 119 -13.89 11.79 -17.08
CA VAL A 119 -14.80 12.59 -16.24
C VAL A 119 -14.62 14.09 -16.50
N LEU A 120 -13.40 14.58 -16.67
CA LEU A 120 -13.13 15.97 -17.01
C LEU A 120 -13.73 16.35 -18.38
N TRP A 121 -13.62 15.44 -19.36
CA TRP A 121 -14.25 15.64 -20.67
C TRP A 121 -15.78 15.73 -20.60
N LEU A 122 -16.41 14.91 -19.75
CA LEU A 122 -17.85 14.94 -19.52
C LEU A 122 -18.32 16.22 -18.82
N LEU A 123 -17.49 16.80 -17.96
CA LEU A 123 -17.78 18.03 -17.21
C LEU A 123 -17.54 19.29 -18.06
N LEU A 124 -16.42 19.37 -18.77
CA LEU A 124 -15.94 20.59 -19.44
C LEU A 124 -16.13 20.56 -20.97
N GLY A 125 -16.31 19.37 -21.56
CA GLY A 125 -16.28 19.20 -23.00
C GLY A 125 -14.89 19.40 -23.59
N PRO A 126 -14.78 19.57 -24.95
CA PRO A 126 -13.50 19.72 -25.65
C PRO A 126 -12.91 21.14 -25.52
N ARG A 127 -12.82 21.64 -24.31
CA ARG A 127 -12.32 23.00 -24.01
C ARG A 127 -10.88 22.95 -23.45
N PRO A 128 -9.99 23.88 -23.83
CA PRO A 128 -8.63 23.95 -23.25
C PRO A 128 -8.60 24.04 -21.71
N ALA A 129 -9.67 24.56 -21.09
CA ALA A 129 -9.81 24.60 -19.63
C ALA A 129 -9.77 23.22 -18.96
N LEU A 130 -10.00 22.13 -19.68
CA LEU A 130 -9.84 20.75 -19.21
C LEU A 130 -8.38 20.43 -18.85
N LEU A 131 -7.43 21.01 -19.59
CA LEU A 131 -6.01 20.69 -19.41
C LEU A 131 -5.47 21.11 -18.05
N GLY A 132 -6.01 22.14 -17.39
CA GLY A 132 -5.58 22.58 -16.05
C GLY A 132 -5.83 21.53 -14.98
N PRO A 133 -7.09 21.11 -14.73
CA PRO A 133 -7.38 20.03 -13.77
C PRO A 133 -6.70 18.69 -14.13
N LEU A 134 -6.53 18.40 -15.43
CA LEU A 134 -5.80 17.21 -15.87
C LEU A 134 -4.32 17.30 -15.52
N LEU A 135 -3.65 18.41 -15.84
CA LEU A 135 -2.25 18.68 -15.50
C LEU A 135 -2.02 18.55 -14.00
N PHE A 136 -2.92 19.13 -13.19
CA PHE A 136 -2.87 19.00 -11.74
C PHE A 136 -2.88 17.52 -11.33
N TYR A 137 -3.88 16.74 -11.74
CA TYR A 137 -3.98 15.32 -11.36
C TYR A 137 -2.75 14.53 -11.79
N LEU A 138 -2.28 14.73 -13.01
CA LEU A 138 -1.17 13.96 -13.57
C LEU A 138 0.16 14.21 -12.85
N PHE A 139 0.43 15.45 -12.45
CA PHE A 139 1.75 15.83 -11.97
C PHE A 139 1.81 16.19 -10.48
N THR A 140 0.67 16.28 -9.77
CA THR A 140 0.69 16.57 -8.34
C THR A 140 1.53 15.56 -7.56
N PRO A 141 2.45 16.02 -6.68
CA PRO A 141 3.23 15.13 -5.81
C PRO A 141 2.38 14.37 -4.78
N LEU A 142 1.14 14.77 -4.57
CA LEU A 142 0.20 14.12 -3.65
C LEU A 142 0.03 12.61 -3.91
N THR A 143 0.21 12.18 -5.15
CA THR A 143 0.05 10.78 -5.56
C THR A 143 1.37 9.99 -5.62
N LEU A 144 2.53 10.63 -5.37
CA LEU A 144 3.85 10.00 -5.51
C LEU A 144 4.09 8.88 -4.49
N PRO A 145 3.90 9.12 -3.16
CA PRO A 145 4.27 8.10 -2.16
C PRO A 145 3.49 6.81 -2.29
N SER A 146 2.18 6.89 -2.55
CA SER A 146 1.39 5.68 -2.75
C SER A 146 1.67 5.00 -4.10
N PHE A 147 2.06 5.74 -5.13
CA PHE A 147 2.45 5.17 -6.41
C PHE A 147 3.79 4.43 -6.34
N ALA A 148 4.77 4.97 -5.61
CA ALA A 148 6.10 4.37 -5.51
C ALA A 148 6.13 3.09 -4.65
N TRP A 149 5.24 2.96 -3.69
CA TRP A 149 5.07 1.82 -2.81
C TRP A 149 3.99 0.89 -3.38
N TRP A 150 4.37 -0.31 -3.82
CA TRP A 150 3.47 -1.20 -4.58
C TRP A 150 2.19 -1.58 -3.83
N ALA A 151 2.28 -2.02 -2.57
CA ALA A 151 1.12 -2.36 -1.76
C ALA A 151 0.15 -1.17 -1.62
N ALA A 152 0.68 0.04 -1.38
CA ALA A 152 -0.12 1.26 -1.34
C ALA A 152 -0.68 1.63 -2.73
N GLY A 153 0.07 1.36 -3.80
CA GLY A 153 -0.35 1.56 -5.18
C GLY A 153 -1.50 0.65 -5.58
N LEU A 154 -1.45 -0.63 -5.17
CA LEU A 154 -2.54 -1.58 -5.38
C LEU A 154 -3.85 -1.13 -4.73
N ASN A 155 -3.80 -0.42 -3.61
CA ASN A 155 -4.97 0.16 -2.96
C ASN A 155 -5.42 1.46 -3.65
N SER A 156 -4.49 2.38 -3.88
CA SER A 156 -4.81 3.76 -4.26
C SER A 156 -5.17 3.95 -5.73
N LEU A 157 -4.56 3.19 -6.66
CA LEU A 157 -4.81 3.36 -8.09
C LEU A 157 -6.19 2.88 -8.52
N PRO A 158 -6.69 1.71 -8.07
CA PRO A 158 -8.07 1.30 -8.31
C PRO A 158 -9.09 2.28 -7.73
N LEU A 159 -8.85 2.82 -6.52
CA LEU A 159 -9.70 3.84 -5.91
C LEU A 159 -9.74 5.12 -6.76
N GLN A 160 -8.59 5.65 -7.21
CA GLN A 160 -8.54 6.83 -8.07
C GLN A 160 -9.27 6.62 -9.39
N ALA A 161 -9.06 5.46 -10.02
CA ALA A 161 -9.76 5.08 -11.25
C ALA A 161 -11.28 5.01 -11.03
N ALA A 162 -11.72 4.39 -9.93
CA ALA A 162 -13.14 4.24 -9.62
C ALA A 162 -13.82 5.57 -9.31
N LEU A 163 -13.19 6.46 -8.51
CA LEU A 163 -13.72 7.80 -8.22
C LEU A 163 -14.04 8.56 -9.51
N ALA A 164 -13.13 8.54 -10.46
CA ALA A 164 -13.30 9.23 -11.73
C ALA A 164 -14.28 8.51 -12.68
N TRP A 165 -14.18 7.17 -12.78
CA TRP A 165 -15.00 6.38 -13.68
C TRP A 165 -16.46 6.39 -13.28
N VAL A 166 -16.77 6.13 -12.01
CA VAL A 166 -18.14 6.07 -11.47
C VAL A 166 -18.80 7.46 -11.50
N ALA A 167 -18.04 8.53 -11.20
CA ALA A 167 -18.54 9.90 -11.40
C ALA A 167 -18.90 10.16 -12.87
N GLY A 168 -18.08 9.70 -13.81
CA GLY A 168 -18.38 9.77 -15.24
C GLY A 168 -19.61 8.95 -15.65
N ASP A 169 -19.79 7.76 -15.10
CA ASP A 169 -20.97 6.92 -15.33
C ASP A 169 -22.23 7.54 -14.74
N ALA A 170 -22.17 8.10 -13.54
CA ALA A 170 -23.25 8.84 -12.92
C ALA A 170 -23.70 10.01 -13.81
N ILE A 171 -22.77 10.81 -14.36
CA ILE A 171 -23.06 11.90 -15.28
C ILE A 171 -23.75 11.37 -16.55
N ARG A 172 -23.27 10.26 -17.12
CA ARG A 172 -23.87 9.67 -18.32
C ARG A 172 -25.26 9.08 -18.05
N LEU A 173 -25.40 8.38 -16.91
CA LEU A 173 -26.69 7.80 -16.49
C LEU A 173 -27.77 8.90 -16.41
N VAL A 174 -27.49 9.97 -15.64
CA VAL A 174 -28.49 11.03 -15.42
C VAL A 174 -28.80 11.85 -16.69
N ARG A 175 -27.89 11.87 -17.67
CA ARG A 175 -28.11 12.55 -18.98
C ARG A 175 -28.86 11.68 -19.99
N THR A 176 -28.64 10.36 -19.97
CA THR A 176 -29.12 9.47 -21.04
C THR A 176 -30.17 8.45 -20.58
N GLY A 177 -30.29 8.19 -19.26
CA GLY A 177 -31.15 7.15 -18.68
C GLY A 177 -30.72 5.72 -19.01
N ARG A 178 -29.54 5.51 -19.64
CA ARG A 178 -29.10 4.18 -20.08
C ARG A 178 -28.55 3.36 -18.92
N ILE A 179 -29.22 2.25 -18.59
CA ILE A 179 -28.90 1.36 -17.45
C ILE A 179 -27.45 0.82 -17.48
N ARG A 180 -26.84 0.66 -18.65
CA ARG A 180 -25.46 0.20 -18.78
C ARG A 180 -24.45 1.02 -17.95
N TYR A 181 -24.73 2.29 -17.71
CA TYR A 181 -23.88 3.14 -16.89
C TYR A 181 -24.07 2.87 -15.39
N ALA A 182 -25.26 2.46 -14.97
CA ALA A 182 -25.46 1.98 -13.60
C ALA A 182 -24.73 0.66 -13.37
N LEU A 183 -24.85 -0.28 -14.30
CA LEU A 183 -24.16 -1.59 -14.23
C LEU A 183 -22.63 -1.42 -14.22
N SER A 184 -22.09 -0.59 -15.15
CA SER A 184 -20.64 -0.29 -15.19
C SER A 184 -20.16 0.36 -13.89
N GLY A 185 -20.87 1.39 -13.40
CA GLY A 185 -20.49 2.10 -12.18
C GLY A 185 -20.55 1.19 -10.93
N THR A 186 -21.56 0.33 -10.82
CA THR A 186 -21.66 -0.67 -9.73
C THR A 186 -20.52 -1.68 -9.82
N ALA A 187 -20.25 -2.24 -11.01
CA ALA A 187 -19.18 -3.20 -11.20
C ALA A 187 -17.80 -2.60 -10.85
N VAL A 188 -17.52 -1.36 -11.29
CA VAL A 188 -16.27 -0.67 -10.93
C VAL A 188 -16.19 -0.38 -9.43
N THR A 189 -17.31 -0.08 -8.77
CA THR A 189 -17.35 0.07 -7.30
C THR A 189 -16.99 -1.24 -6.60
N VAL A 190 -17.57 -2.36 -7.05
CA VAL A 190 -17.24 -3.71 -6.51
C VAL A 190 -15.77 -4.01 -6.70
N VAL A 191 -15.23 -3.83 -7.92
CA VAL A 191 -13.81 -4.07 -8.19
C VAL A 191 -12.93 -3.22 -7.28
N ALA A 192 -13.23 -1.94 -7.10
CA ALA A 192 -12.42 -1.07 -6.24
C ALA A 192 -12.47 -1.49 -4.75
N LEU A 193 -13.62 -1.98 -4.27
CA LEU A 193 -13.77 -2.51 -2.92
C LEU A 193 -12.91 -3.78 -2.69
N LEU A 194 -12.64 -4.57 -3.73
CA LEU A 194 -11.74 -5.71 -3.63
C LEU A 194 -10.25 -5.30 -3.47
N PHE A 195 -9.93 -4.03 -3.66
CA PHE A 195 -8.58 -3.52 -3.48
C PHE A 195 -8.42 -2.62 -2.25
N PHE A 196 -9.45 -1.88 -1.88
CA PHE A 196 -9.34 -0.91 -0.79
C PHE A 196 -10.71 -0.57 -0.19
N GLU A 197 -10.86 -0.69 1.14
CA GLU A 197 -12.07 -0.36 1.88
C GLU A 197 -12.50 1.10 1.75
N LYS A 198 -11.55 2.04 1.54
CA LYS A 198 -11.86 3.46 1.31
C LYS A 198 -12.71 3.70 0.05
N SER A 199 -12.83 2.68 -0.82
CA SER A 199 -13.70 2.71 -2.00
C SER A 199 -15.19 2.82 -1.64
N VAL A 200 -15.58 2.68 -0.37
CA VAL A 200 -16.93 3.01 0.13
C VAL A 200 -17.32 4.47 -0.17
N LEU A 201 -16.35 5.36 -0.35
CA LEU A 201 -16.57 6.77 -0.68
C LEU A 201 -16.89 7.02 -2.15
N VAL A 202 -16.64 6.05 -3.04
CA VAL A 202 -16.80 6.20 -4.50
C VAL A 202 -18.24 6.60 -4.89
N PRO A 203 -19.30 5.92 -4.44
CA PRO A 203 -20.66 6.30 -4.79
C PRO A 203 -21.07 7.67 -4.25
N ALA A 204 -20.56 8.04 -3.07
CA ALA A 204 -20.84 9.33 -2.46
C ALA A 204 -20.22 10.49 -3.28
N VAL A 205 -18.97 10.34 -3.75
CA VAL A 205 -18.32 11.32 -4.63
C VAL A 205 -19.03 11.42 -5.99
N ALA A 206 -19.45 10.29 -6.55
CA ALA A 206 -20.21 10.27 -7.81
C ALA A 206 -21.56 10.98 -7.65
N PHE A 207 -22.28 10.73 -6.57
CA PHE A 207 -23.53 11.41 -6.22
C PHE A 207 -23.32 12.91 -6.04
N ALA A 208 -22.33 13.31 -5.23
CA ALA A 208 -21.99 14.71 -5.02
C ALA A 208 -21.64 15.42 -6.32
N THR A 209 -20.87 14.78 -7.20
CA THR A 209 -20.50 15.33 -8.52
C THR A 209 -21.74 15.68 -9.35
N VAL A 210 -22.72 14.77 -9.43
CA VAL A 210 -23.98 15.00 -10.19
C VAL A 210 -24.86 16.05 -9.51
N ALA A 211 -25.00 15.99 -8.17
CA ALA A 211 -25.80 16.96 -7.42
C ALA A 211 -25.24 18.38 -7.56
N LEU A 212 -23.92 18.53 -7.46
CA LEU A 212 -23.20 19.80 -7.63
C LEU A 212 -23.32 20.30 -9.08
N MET A 213 -23.17 19.42 -10.07
CA MET A 213 -23.40 19.77 -11.49
C MET A 213 -24.79 20.37 -11.68
N TYR A 214 -25.85 19.73 -11.17
CA TYR A 214 -27.22 20.24 -11.27
C TYR A 214 -27.43 21.55 -10.50
N ARG A 215 -26.76 21.70 -9.34
CA ARG A 215 -26.83 22.94 -8.55
C ARG A 215 -26.19 24.11 -9.27
N LEU A 216 -25.05 23.90 -9.91
CA LEU A 216 -24.36 24.89 -10.72
C LEU A 216 -25.18 25.26 -11.95
N ASP A 217 -25.87 24.30 -12.58
CA ASP A 217 -26.78 24.49 -13.70
C ASP A 217 -28.12 25.17 -13.28
N GLY A 218 -28.32 25.52 -12.01
CA GLY A 218 -29.49 26.26 -11.52
C GLY A 218 -30.75 25.43 -11.30
N ARG A 219 -30.68 24.10 -11.26
CA ARG A 219 -31.87 23.26 -11.03
C ARG A 219 -32.47 23.54 -9.64
N ARG A 220 -33.80 23.59 -9.52
CA ARG A 220 -34.52 23.91 -8.29
C ARG A 220 -34.33 22.86 -7.18
N ARG A 221 -34.19 21.56 -7.52
CA ARG A 221 -34.06 20.44 -6.59
C ARG A 221 -32.88 19.53 -7.00
N PRO A 222 -31.61 20.02 -6.93
CA PRO A 222 -30.46 19.33 -7.50
C PRO A 222 -30.22 17.95 -6.89
N VAL A 223 -30.30 17.84 -5.57
CA VAL A 223 -30.10 16.59 -4.82
C VAL A 223 -31.19 15.56 -5.16
N ARG A 224 -32.47 15.95 -5.12
CA ARG A 224 -33.57 15.05 -5.49
C ARG A 224 -33.46 14.58 -6.94
N THR A 225 -33.08 15.49 -7.84
CA THR A 225 -32.91 15.14 -9.27
C THR A 225 -31.78 14.16 -9.47
N ALA A 226 -30.65 14.32 -8.76
CA ALA A 226 -29.54 13.38 -8.77
C ALA A 226 -29.96 12.02 -8.19
N ALA A 227 -30.69 12.01 -7.07
CA ALA A 227 -31.19 10.79 -6.44
C ALA A 227 -32.09 9.99 -7.37
N VAL A 228 -33.13 10.63 -7.93
CA VAL A 228 -34.12 9.93 -8.76
C VAL A 228 -33.54 9.46 -10.11
N ARG A 229 -32.78 10.33 -10.82
CA ARG A 229 -32.23 9.96 -12.14
C ARG A 229 -31.06 8.98 -12.05
N GLY A 230 -30.33 8.94 -10.95
CA GLY A 230 -29.24 8.02 -10.71
C GLY A 230 -29.64 6.80 -9.88
N ALA A 231 -30.92 6.63 -9.51
CA ALA A 231 -31.39 5.59 -8.58
C ALA A 231 -30.86 4.19 -8.88
N PRO A 232 -30.80 3.68 -10.12
CA PRO A 232 -30.25 2.35 -10.39
C PRO A 232 -28.77 2.20 -9.97
N LEU A 233 -27.96 3.25 -10.13
CA LEU A 233 -26.56 3.25 -9.69
C LEU A 233 -26.47 3.29 -8.17
N TRP A 234 -27.27 4.14 -7.53
CA TRP A 234 -27.23 4.27 -6.06
C TRP A 234 -27.69 2.99 -5.36
N LEU A 235 -28.75 2.33 -5.87
CA LEU A 235 -29.22 1.06 -5.36
C LEU A 235 -28.19 -0.06 -5.58
N GLY A 236 -27.63 -0.19 -6.77
CA GLY A 236 -26.59 -1.18 -7.07
C GLY A 236 -25.36 -0.97 -6.18
N SER A 237 -24.93 0.29 -6.02
CA SER A 237 -23.81 0.62 -5.12
C SER A 237 -24.13 0.33 -3.65
N ALA A 238 -25.35 0.64 -3.18
CA ALA A 238 -25.76 0.35 -1.80
C ALA A 238 -25.76 -1.16 -1.51
N LEU A 239 -26.24 -1.98 -2.46
CA LEU A 239 -26.18 -3.45 -2.35
C LEU A 239 -24.73 -3.95 -2.34
N ALA A 240 -23.87 -3.42 -3.20
CA ALA A 240 -22.44 -3.75 -3.23
C ALA A 240 -21.75 -3.39 -1.90
N LEU A 241 -22.03 -2.20 -1.36
CA LEU A 241 -21.51 -1.76 -0.07
C LEU A 241 -22.01 -2.63 1.09
N ALA A 242 -23.27 -3.01 1.09
CA ALA A 242 -23.84 -3.88 2.13
C ALA A 242 -23.19 -5.27 2.09
N GLY A 243 -23.05 -5.88 0.91
CA GLY A 243 -22.36 -7.17 0.75
C GLY A 243 -20.90 -7.11 1.16
N TRP A 244 -20.19 -6.05 0.76
CA TRP A 244 -18.80 -5.85 1.15
C TRP A 244 -18.66 -5.61 2.66
N ALA A 245 -19.52 -4.79 3.26
CA ALA A 245 -19.50 -4.53 4.70
C ALA A 245 -19.74 -5.81 5.51
N ALA A 246 -20.66 -6.67 5.08
CA ALA A 246 -20.88 -7.96 5.71
C ALA A 246 -19.61 -8.84 5.65
N ALA A 247 -18.95 -8.92 4.50
CA ALA A 247 -17.70 -9.66 4.35
C ALA A 247 -16.58 -9.05 5.21
N TYR A 248 -16.41 -7.73 5.17
CA TYR A 248 -15.38 -7.02 5.95
C TYR A 248 -15.55 -7.25 7.45
N LEU A 249 -16.76 -7.04 7.99
CA LEU A 249 -17.04 -7.21 9.41
C LEU A 249 -16.93 -8.66 9.90
N SER A 250 -17.04 -9.65 8.99
CA SER A 250 -16.88 -11.07 9.32
C SER A 250 -15.42 -11.55 9.27
N LEU A 251 -14.54 -10.85 8.54
CA LEU A 251 -13.18 -11.30 8.25
C LEU A 251 -12.09 -10.44 8.89
N VAL A 252 -12.38 -9.18 9.19
CA VAL A 252 -11.39 -8.22 9.69
C VAL A 252 -11.63 -7.94 11.17
N GLU A 253 -10.57 -8.13 11.96
CA GLU A 253 -10.56 -7.73 13.36
C GLU A 253 -10.34 -6.21 13.48
N SER A 254 -11.42 -5.44 13.38
CA SER A 254 -11.37 -3.98 13.40
C SER A 254 -10.85 -3.45 14.75
N ARG A 255 -9.76 -2.73 14.73
CA ARG A 255 -9.22 -2.02 15.90
C ARG A 255 -9.52 -0.52 15.78
N PHE A 256 -10.81 -0.17 15.91
CA PHE A 256 -11.18 1.23 16.04
C PHE A 256 -10.97 1.69 17.48
N GLY A 257 -10.30 2.82 17.66
CA GLY A 257 -10.12 3.43 18.96
C GLY A 257 -10.48 4.91 18.95
N ALA A 258 -10.43 5.53 20.12
CA ALA A 258 -10.73 6.94 20.31
C ALA A 258 -9.42 7.74 20.45
N PRO A 259 -8.96 8.44 19.38
CA PRO A 259 -7.78 9.30 19.45
C PRO A 259 -8.04 10.50 20.38
N THR A 260 -6.99 11.03 21.03
CA THR A 260 -7.09 12.25 21.81
C THR A 260 -7.36 13.48 20.93
N ALA A 261 -7.95 14.53 21.50
CA ALA A 261 -8.21 15.77 20.75
C ALA A 261 -6.92 16.40 20.19
N ASP A 262 -5.81 16.30 20.93
CA ASP A 262 -4.50 16.81 20.48
C ASP A 262 -3.95 16.01 19.30
N MET A 263 -4.11 14.69 19.32
CA MET A 263 -3.74 13.84 18.20
C MET A 263 -4.57 14.15 16.95
N VAL A 264 -5.91 14.29 17.11
CA VAL A 264 -6.78 14.69 15.99
C VAL A 264 -6.35 16.03 15.41
N ARG A 265 -6.07 17.03 16.27
CA ARG A 265 -5.62 18.35 15.83
C ARG A 265 -4.26 18.29 15.13
N GLY A 266 -3.29 17.62 15.74
CA GLY A 266 -1.93 17.48 15.21
C GLY A 266 -1.91 16.76 13.86
N LEU A 267 -2.50 15.56 13.77
CA LEU A 267 -2.56 14.80 12.52
C LEU A 267 -3.34 15.54 11.42
N THR A 268 -4.43 16.24 11.77
CA THR A 268 -5.18 17.05 10.79
C THR A 268 -4.34 18.23 10.30
N HIS A 269 -3.68 18.94 11.21
CA HIS A 269 -2.82 20.07 10.84
C HIS A 269 -1.66 19.63 9.94
N HIS A 270 -0.94 18.59 10.34
CA HIS A 270 0.18 18.05 9.57
C HIS A 270 -0.28 17.50 8.21
N GLY A 271 -1.34 16.71 8.18
CA GLY A 271 -1.86 16.14 6.93
C GLY A 271 -2.37 17.19 5.95
N VAL A 272 -3.08 18.21 6.42
CA VAL A 272 -3.64 19.26 5.56
C VAL A 272 -2.61 20.34 5.25
N SER A 273 -2.03 21.00 6.28
CA SER A 273 -1.21 22.20 6.06
C SER A 273 0.18 21.87 5.53
N PHE A 274 0.83 20.80 6.00
CA PHE A 274 2.16 20.40 5.54
C PHE A 274 2.10 19.33 4.45
N GLY A 275 1.02 18.52 4.44
CA GLY A 275 0.79 17.47 3.43
C GLY A 275 0.08 18.00 2.18
N VAL A 276 -1.27 18.03 2.22
CA VAL A 276 -2.11 18.23 1.03
C VAL A 276 -1.93 19.60 0.37
N LEU A 277 -1.97 20.70 1.14
CA LEU A 277 -2.02 22.06 0.56
C LEU A 277 -0.76 22.43 -0.24
N PRO A 278 0.48 22.16 0.20
CA PRO A 278 1.67 22.44 -0.61
C PRO A 278 1.65 21.76 -1.98
N THR A 279 1.02 20.55 -2.08
CA THR A 279 0.94 19.81 -3.35
C THR A 279 0.03 20.48 -4.38
N LEU A 280 -0.85 21.38 -3.96
CA LEU A 280 -1.67 22.19 -4.87
C LEU A 280 -0.82 23.19 -5.66
N LEU A 281 0.36 23.55 -5.15
CA LEU A 281 1.35 24.39 -5.82
C LEU A 281 2.54 23.59 -6.37
N GLY A 282 2.44 22.24 -6.37
CA GLY A 282 3.50 21.34 -6.84
C GLY A 282 4.59 21.04 -5.80
N GLY A 283 4.39 21.44 -4.50
CA GLY A 283 5.27 21.06 -3.39
C GLY A 283 5.16 19.56 -3.02
N PRO A 284 5.89 19.11 -2.00
CA PRO A 284 6.50 19.91 -0.92
C PRO A 284 7.91 20.48 -1.20
N TRP A 285 8.56 20.15 -2.31
CA TRP A 285 9.93 20.46 -2.73
C TRP A 285 11.02 19.73 -1.96
N ARG A 286 10.79 19.37 -0.69
CA ARG A 286 11.67 18.59 0.18
C ARG A 286 10.88 17.42 0.74
N TRP A 287 11.60 16.31 0.95
CA TRP A 287 11.10 15.12 1.61
C TRP A 287 12.12 14.73 2.65
N ASP A 288 11.64 14.35 3.82
CA ASP A 288 12.47 13.83 4.89
C ASP A 288 12.12 12.37 5.17
N ARG A 289 12.96 11.65 5.91
CA ARG A 289 12.79 10.22 6.12
C ARG A 289 13.52 9.76 7.38
N TRP A 290 12.87 8.97 8.19
CA TRP A 290 13.51 8.12 9.20
C TRP A 290 13.65 6.70 8.66
N ASN A 291 14.83 6.31 8.26
CA ASN A 291 15.07 4.96 7.74
C ASN A 291 14.80 3.89 8.81
N PRO A 292 14.14 2.79 8.43
CA PRO A 292 13.62 2.42 7.12
C PRO A 292 12.20 2.92 6.83
N GLY A 293 11.64 3.87 7.59
CA GLY A 293 10.29 4.42 7.38
C GLY A 293 10.08 5.05 6.01
N PRO A 294 8.83 5.29 5.57
CA PRO A 294 8.54 5.95 4.29
C PRO A 294 8.85 7.43 4.35
N PRO A 295 9.23 8.06 3.22
CA PRO A 295 9.40 9.51 3.16
C PRO A 295 8.12 10.27 3.48
N TRP A 296 8.26 11.44 4.10
CA TRP A 296 7.17 12.38 4.34
C TRP A 296 7.48 13.76 3.77
N ALA A 297 6.42 14.53 3.49
CA ALA A 297 6.51 15.89 3.00
C ALA A 297 7.10 16.83 4.05
N ASP A 298 8.17 17.56 3.72
CA ASP A 298 8.78 18.60 4.55
C ASP A 298 8.79 19.95 3.80
N PRO A 299 7.62 20.62 3.65
CA PRO A 299 7.54 21.86 2.91
C PRO A 299 8.18 23.02 3.68
N PRO A 300 8.93 23.94 3.00
CA PRO A 300 9.35 25.19 3.60
C PRO A 300 8.14 26.02 4.06
N ALA A 301 8.26 26.74 5.18
CA ALA A 301 7.17 27.53 5.75
C ALA A 301 6.56 28.55 4.74
N GLY A 302 7.40 29.17 3.90
CA GLY A 302 6.93 30.06 2.84
C GLY A 302 6.01 29.40 1.84
N LEU A 303 6.24 28.12 1.49
CA LEU A 303 5.36 27.36 0.60
C LEU A 303 4.02 27.04 1.28
N VAL A 304 4.04 26.72 2.58
CA VAL A 304 2.81 26.48 3.35
C VAL A 304 1.93 27.74 3.36
N VAL A 305 2.51 28.89 3.66
CA VAL A 305 1.79 30.18 3.64
C VAL A 305 1.26 30.49 2.24
N ALA A 306 2.08 30.31 1.20
CA ALA A 306 1.68 30.53 -0.19
C ALA A 306 0.54 29.59 -0.60
N ALA A 307 0.54 28.33 -0.15
CA ALA A 307 -0.52 27.37 -0.46
C ALA A 307 -1.86 27.76 0.19
N TRP A 308 -1.85 28.19 1.46
CA TRP A 308 -3.05 28.73 2.11
C TRP A 308 -3.57 29.99 1.42
N ALA A 309 -2.67 30.93 1.09
CA ALA A 309 -3.03 32.16 0.37
C ALA A 309 -3.63 31.84 -1.03
N ALA A 310 -3.06 30.90 -1.75
CA ALA A 310 -3.57 30.47 -3.06
C ALA A 310 -4.96 29.85 -2.97
N VAL A 311 -5.19 28.95 -1.99
CA VAL A 311 -6.51 28.35 -1.75
C VAL A 311 -7.54 29.41 -1.41
N LEU A 312 -7.21 30.36 -0.53
CA LEU A 312 -8.09 31.47 -0.17
C LEU A 312 -8.38 32.37 -1.40
N ALA A 313 -7.38 32.69 -2.19
CA ALA A 313 -7.53 33.50 -3.40
C ALA A 313 -8.46 32.82 -4.43
N VAL A 314 -8.29 31.50 -4.67
CA VAL A 314 -9.15 30.72 -5.57
C VAL A 314 -10.56 30.60 -5.01
N LEU A 315 -10.72 30.40 -3.70
CA LEU A 315 -12.02 30.40 -3.03
C LEU A 315 -12.76 31.73 -3.25
N VAL A 316 -12.12 32.85 -2.91
CA VAL A 316 -12.70 34.19 -3.07
C VAL A 316 -13.03 34.47 -4.54
N TRP A 317 -12.11 34.18 -5.45
CA TRP A 317 -12.33 34.34 -6.89
C TRP A 317 -13.53 33.53 -7.37
N SER A 318 -13.62 32.26 -6.98
CA SER A 318 -14.70 31.38 -7.43
C SER A 318 -16.07 31.80 -6.87
N LEU A 319 -16.10 32.23 -5.59
CA LEU A 319 -17.33 32.74 -4.95
C LEU A 319 -17.80 34.08 -5.56
N ARG A 320 -16.87 34.99 -5.88
CA ARG A 320 -17.18 36.24 -6.59
C ARG A 320 -17.73 35.96 -7.97
N ARG A 321 -17.22 34.95 -8.68
CA ARG A 321 -17.68 34.54 -10.00
C ARG A 321 -19.07 33.89 -9.92
N ASN A 322 -19.27 32.96 -8.96
CA ASN A 322 -20.54 32.29 -8.73
C ASN A 322 -20.64 31.78 -7.30
N ARG A 323 -21.54 32.35 -6.47
CA ARG A 323 -21.70 31.92 -5.06
C ARG A 323 -22.03 30.43 -4.90
N ARG A 324 -22.60 29.77 -5.91
CA ARG A 324 -22.93 28.34 -5.84
C ARG A 324 -21.68 27.46 -5.79
N THR A 325 -20.50 27.97 -6.19
CA THR A 325 -19.22 27.23 -6.06
C THR A 325 -18.84 26.95 -4.61
N GLY A 326 -19.40 27.70 -3.64
CA GLY A 326 -19.22 27.41 -2.23
C GLY A 326 -19.65 25.99 -1.83
N TRP A 327 -20.62 25.41 -2.53
CA TRP A 327 -21.02 24.01 -2.30
C TRP A 327 -19.98 23.01 -2.82
N VAL A 328 -19.23 23.36 -3.86
CA VAL A 328 -18.12 22.53 -4.35
C VAL A 328 -17.00 22.53 -3.30
N TRP A 329 -16.66 23.71 -2.76
CA TRP A 329 -15.68 23.84 -1.69
C TRP A 329 -16.09 23.08 -0.42
N ALA A 330 -17.36 23.20 -0.01
CA ALA A 330 -17.88 22.47 1.15
C ALA A 330 -17.80 20.95 0.94
N ALA A 331 -18.19 20.44 -0.23
CA ALA A 331 -18.10 19.01 -0.52
C ALA A 331 -16.64 18.51 -0.55
N THR A 332 -15.72 19.29 -1.12
CA THR A 332 -14.28 18.97 -1.11
C THR A 332 -13.72 18.95 0.31
N ALA A 333 -14.05 19.94 1.14
CA ALA A 333 -13.64 19.99 2.53
C ALA A 333 -14.18 18.80 3.34
N VAL A 334 -15.46 18.43 3.15
CA VAL A 334 -16.05 17.25 3.78
C VAL A 334 -15.32 15.97 3.36
N TYR A 335 -14.96 15.84 2.08
CA TYR A 335 -14.19 14.70 1.61
C TYR A 335 -12.80 14.61 2.28
N VAL A 336 -12.06 15.72 2.30
CA VAL A 336 -10.73 15.79 2.95
C VAL A 336 -10.86 15.45 4.44
N ALA A 337 -11.87 16.00 5.12
CA ALA A 337 -12.12 15.72 6.53
C ALA A 337 -12.45 14.23 6.76
N ALA A 338 -13.32 13.63 5.93
CA ALA A 338 -13.65 12.21 6.02
C ALA A 338 -12.43 11.31 5.76
N SER A 339 -11.61 11.66 4.76
CA SER A 339 -10.35 10.97 4.45
C SER A 339 -9.35 11.03 5.61
N THR A 340 -9.20 12.22 6.23
CA THR A 340 -8.35 12.43 7.39
C THR A 340 -8.87 11.68 8.61
N ALA A 341 -10.19 11.73 8.87
CA ALA A 341 -10.81 11.01 9.97
C ALA A 341 -10.63 9.49 9.84
N ALA A 342 -10.79 8.94 8.64
CA ALA A 342 -10.54 7.52 8.38
C ALA A 342 -9.09 7.12 8.69
N MET A 343 -8.10 7.93 8.29
CA MET A 343 -6.69 7.72 8.64
C MET A 343 -6.49 7.75 10.15
N ILE A 344 -7.00 8.78 10.83
CA ILE A 344 -6.82 8.97 12.27
C ILE A 344 -7.44 7.80 13.05
N SER A 345 -8.64 7.34 12.66
CA SER A 345 -9.36 6.26 13.37
C SER A 345 -8.67 4.89 13.30
N THR A 346 -7.79 4.69 12.32
CA THR A 346 -7.08 3.42 12.10
C THR A 346 -5.59 3.47 12.41
N ARG A 347 -5.00 4.67 12.52
CA ARG A 347 -3.55 4.88 12.65
C ARG A 347 -3.19 5.77 13.85
N PHE A 348 -3.90 5.62 14.95
CA PHE A 348 -3.60 6.30 16.20
C PHE A 348 -2.96 5.33 17.20
N GLY A 349 -2.07 5.84 18.06
CA GLY A 349 -1.39 5.07 19.10
C GLY A 349 -0.42 5.96 19.87
N PRO A 350 0.14 5.50 20.99
CA PRO A 350 1.08 6.29 21.80
C PRO A 350 2.35 6.65 21.02
N ASP A 351 2.75 5.80 20.06
CA ASP A 351 3.96 5.98 19.24
C ASP A 351 3.67 6.62 17.87
N THR A 352 2.44 7.07 17.62
CA THR A 352 2.09 7.70 16.34
C THR A 352 2.60 9.13 16.30
N THR A 353 3.51 9.40 15.38
CA THR A 353 4.02 10.75 15.11
C THR A 353 3.15 11.49 14.11
N TYR A 354 3.16 12.83 14.15
CA TYR A 354 2.33 13.64 13.26
C TYR A 354 2.79 13.59 11.78
N GLU A 355 4.07 13.28 11.53
CA GLU A 355 4.67 13.08 10.21
C GLU A 355 4.01 11.93 9.44
N LEU A 356 3.38 10.97 10.15
CA LEU A 356 2.57 9.93 9.51
C LEU A 356 1.55 10.52 8.52
N ALA A 357 0.89 11.62 8.90
CA ALA A 357 -0.07 12.30 8.04
C ALA A 357 0.57 13.01 6.84
N GLN A 358 1.87 13.35 6.92
CA GLN A 358 2.65 13.97 5.84
C GLN A 358 3.21 12.95 4.84
N THR A 359 3.06 11.63 5.08
CA THR A 359 3.47 10.61 4.10
C THR A 359 2.60 10.63 2.84
N LEU A 360 1.51 11.37 2.81
CA LEU A 360 0.57 11.63 1.71
C LEU A 360 -0.17 10.39 1.17
N ARG A 361 0.29 9.18 1.46
CA ARG A 361 -0.32 7.94 0.95
C ARG A 361 -1.80 7.80 1.32
N TYR A 362 -2.22 8.40 2.44
CA TYR A 362 -3.60 8.39 2.91
C TYR A 362 -4.51 9.42 2.21
N HIS A 363 -3.93 10.39 1.50
CA HIS A 363 -4.63 11.51 0.87
C HIS A 363 -4.55 11.50 -0.66
N THR A 364 -3.98 10.48 -1.27
CA THR A 364 -3.69 10.41 -2.70
C THR A 364 -4.95 10.52 -3.59
N ASP A 365 -6.05 9.96 -3.14
CA ASP A 365 -7.37 10.01 -3.79
C ASP A 365 -7.98 11.43 -3.82
N THR A 366 -7.56 12.30 -2.89
CA THR A 366 -7.93 13.73 -2.87
C THR A 366 -7.54 14.44 -4.18
N ALA A 367 -6.50 13.98 -4.88
CA ALA A 367 -6.11 14.53 -6.18
C ALA A 367 -7.24 14.42 -7.23
N VAL A 368 -7.97 13.31 -7.25
CA VAL A 368 -9.11 13.11 -8.16
C VAL A 368 -10.27 14.03 -7.78
N VAL A 369 -10.57 14.14 -6.48
CA VAL A 369 -11.66 14.99 -5.98
C VAL A 369 -11.37 16.46 -6.25
N VAL A 370 -10.13 16.92 -6.04
CA VAL A 370 -9.70 18.29 -6.39
C VAL A 370 -9.80 18.55 -7.89
N ALA A 371 -9.40 17.58 -8.73
CA ALA A 371 -9.53 17.73 -10.20
C ALA A 371 -11.01 17.84 -10.64
N ILE A 372 -11.91 17.03 -10.06
CA ILE A 372 -13.35 17.12 -10.31
C ILE A 372 -13.91 18.46 -9.79
N ALA A 373 -13.51 18.88 -8.59
CA ALA A 373 -13.93 20.16 -8.00
C ALA A 373 -13.48 21.35 -8.87
N ALA A 374 -12.23 21.35 -9.34
CA ALA A 374 -11.71 22.37 -10.26
C ALA A 374 -12.52 22.41 -11.57
N ALA A 375 -12.85 21.23 -12.13
CA ALA A 375 -13.69 21.15 -13.33
C ALA A 375 -15.10 21.71 -13.09
N LEU A 376 -15.71 21.42 -11.94
CA LEU A 376 -17.03 21.96 -11.57
C LEU A 376 -16.99 23.49 -11.39
N ILE A 377 -15.94 24.03 -10.76
CA ILE A 377 -15.73 25.48 -10.58
C ILE A 377 -15.55 26.16 -11.95
N LEU A 378 -14.73 25.58 -12.84
CA LEU A 378 -14.51 26.12 -14.19
C LEU A 378 -15.76 26.04 -15.07
N ARG A 379 -16.60 25.02 -14.87
CA ARG A 379 -17.91 24.87 -15.56
C ARG A 379 -18.94 25.90 -15.10
N ALA A 380 -18.85 26.38 -13.86
CA ALA A 380 -19.88 27.27 -13.32
C ALA A 380 -20.08 28.53 -14.18
N PRO A 381 -21.32 28.90 -14.53
CA PRO A 381 -21.59 30.10 -15.32
C PRO A 381 -21.09 31.34 -14.55
N SER A 382 -20.50 32.29 -15.30
CA SER A 382 -20.12 33.60 -14.75
C SER A 382 -21.37 34.46 -14.57
N ARG A 383 -21.31 35.43 -13.65
CA ARG A 383 -22.33 36.48 -13.50
C ARG A 383 -22.08 37.52 -14.59
N GLY A 384 -23.06 37.68 -15.50
CA GLY A 384 -23.00 38.60 -16.61
C GLY A 384 -22.28 38.05 -17.85
N ASP A 385 -22.45 38.72 -18.97
CA ASP A 385 -21.77 38.44 -20.24
C ASP A 385 -20.28 38.83 -20.10
N ALA A 386 -19.45 37.84 -19.70
CA ALA A 386 -18.02 38.08 -19.64
C ALA A 386 -17.46 38.15 -21.07
N PRO A 387 -16.76 39.23 -21.43
CA PRO A 387 -16.09 39.32 -22.73
C PRO A 387 -15.06 38.18 -22.88
N PRO A 388 -14.68 37.80 -24.10
CA PRO A 388 -13.65 36.81 -24.35
C PRO A 388 -12.42 37.13 -23.51
N ALA A 389 -11.82 36.08 -22.87
CA ALA A 389 -10.66 36.27 -22.00
C ALA A 389 -9.51 36.97 -22.77
N PRO A 390 -9.03 38.12 -22.30
CA PRO A 390 -7.96 38.85 -23.00
C PRO A 390 -6.70 37.98 -23.10
N PRO A 391 -5.84 38.20 -24.11
CA PRO A 391 -4.61 37.43 -24.31
C PRO A 391 -3.73 37.30 -23.04
N ALA A 392 -3.67 38.35 -22.25
CA ALA A 392 -2.96 38.38 -20.98
C ALA A 392 -3.41 37.28 -19.98
N ARG A 393 -4.72 36.98 -19.92
CA ARG A 393 -5.23 35.88 -19.04
C ARG A 393 -4.79 34.50 -19.52
N ARG A 394 -4.63 34.29 -20.82
CA ARG A 394 -4.10 33.04 -21.37
C ARG A 394 -2.63 32.87 -21.04
N LEU A 395 -1.84 33.96 -21.13
CA LEU A 395 -0.43 33.94 -20.73
C LEU A 395 -0.25 33.68 -19.24
N VAL A 396 -1.05 34.30 -18.38
CA VAL A 396 -1.04 34.02 -16.92
C VAL A 396 -1.40 32.56 -16.65
N ALA A 397 -2.44 32.02 -17.28
CA ALA A 397 -2.80 30.60 -17.08
C ALA A 397 -1.70 29.65 -17.56
N ALA A 398 -1.05 29.94 -18.68
CA ALA A 398 0.09 29.18 -19.17
C ALA A 398 1.29 29.28 -18.22
N GLY A 399 1.60 30.49 -17.72
CA GLY A 399 2.64 30.69 -16.71
C GLY A 399 2.39 29.90 -15.44
N CYS A 400 1.17 29.95 -14.90
CA CYS A 400 0.78 29.13 -13.74
C CYS A 400 0.94 27.62 -14.00
N ALA A 401 0.54 27.16 -15.18
CA ALA A 401 0.66 25.75 -15.56
C ALA A 401 2.14 25.30 -15.65
N VAL A 402 3.01 26.11 -16.23
CA VAL A 402 4.46 25.85 -16.34
C VAL A 402 5.10 25.86 -14.95
N THR A 403 4.79 26.87 -14.13
CA THR A 403 5.32 26.97 -12.76
C THR A 403 4.88 25.77 -11.92
N PHE A 404 3.61 25.37 -11.98
CA PHE A 404 3.10 24.18 -11.31
C PHE A 404 3.82 22.91 -11.79
N ALA A 405 3.96 22.72 -13.10
CA ALA A 405 4.64 21.55 -13.65
C ALA A 405 6.12 21.49 -13.22
N ALA A 406 6.85 22.60 -13.29
CA ALA A 406 8.23 22.69 -12.85
C ALA A 406 8.38 22.40 -11.34
N SER A 407 7.53 23.00 -10.51
CA SER A 407 7.44 22.77 -9.06
C SER A 407 7.16 21.29 -8.74
N SER A 408 6.20 20.69 -9.44
CA SER A 408 5.83 19.27 -9.26
C SER A 408 6.94 18.32 -9.70
N LEU A 409 7.62 18.60 -10.81
CA LEU A 409 8.75 17.80 -11.28
C LEU A 409 9.95 17.92 -10.34
N TRP A 410 10.20 19.10 -9.77
CA TRP A 410 11.20 19.27 -8.71
C TRP A 410 10.88 18.41 -7.50
N SER A 411 9.64 18.48 -6.98
CA SER A 411 9.19 17.64 -5.86
C SER A 411 9.27 16.15 -6.20
N THR A 412 8.99 15.77 -7.45
CA THR A 412 9.12 14.38 -7.92
C THR A 412 10.60 13.94 -7.92
N ALA A 413 11.51 14.79 -8.37
CA ALA A 413 12.94 14.49 -8.42
C ALA A 413 13.54 14.35 -7.00
N THR A 414 13.15 15.24 -6.07
CA THR A 414 13.58 15.16 -4.68
C THR A 414 12.99 13.92 -3.98
N PHE A 415 11.72 13.59 -4.22
CA PHE A 415 11.11 12.34 -3.75
C PHE A 415 11.87 11.11 -4.25
N ALA A 416 12.16 11.05 -5.55
CA ALA A 416 12.85 9.91 -6.15
C ALA A 416 14.23 9.66 -5.53
N ARG A 417 14.96 10.73 -5.14
CA ARG A 417 16.26 10.62 -4.43
C ARG A 417 16.08 10.02 -3.05
N THR A 418 15.11 10.52 -2.26
CA THR A 418 14.82 10.02 -0.90
C THR A 418 14.27 8.59 -0.95
N TRP A 419 13.46 8.25 -1.96
CA TRP A 419 12.91 6.91 -2.14
C TRP A 419 13.96 5.88 -2.56
N ALA A 420 14.98 6.29 -3.32
CA ALA A 420 16.06 5.42 -3.78
C ALA A 420 16.96 4.88 -2.65
N ASP A 421 16.92 5.48 -1.45
CA ASP A 421 17.57 4.96 -0.25
C ASP A 421 16.77 3.76 0.31
N ASN A 422 16.81 2.65 -0.44
CA ASN A 422 16.12 1.40 -0.13
C ASN A 422 17.06 0.21 -0.39
N PRO A 423 17.57 -0.46 0.65
CA PRO A 423 18.52 -1.56 0.50
C PRO A 423 17.88 -2.87 0.03
N THR A 424 16.55 -2.96 -0.03
CA THR A 424 15.82 -4.22 -0.26
C THR A 424 16.24 -4.92 -1.54
N GLY A 425 16.43 -4.20 -2.64
CA GLY A 425 16.82 -4.81 -3.92
C GLY A 425 18.19 -5.49 -3.87
N ALA A 426 19.19 -4.81 -3.30
CA ALA A 426 20.52 -5.38 -3.11
C ALA A 426 20.51 -6.57 -2.15
N TYR A 427 19.77 -6.45 -1.03
CA TYR A 427 19.58 -7.53 -0.07
C TYR A 427 18.95 -8.77 -0.71
N LEU A 428 17.84 -8.61 -1.43
CA LEU A 428 17.15 -9.71 -2.09
C LEU A 428 18.02 -10.38 -3.17
N ALA A 429 18.81 -9.61 -3.91
CA ALA A 429 19.71 -10.16 -4.93
C ALA A 429 20.80 -11.05 -4.29
N ALA A 430 21.45 -10.55 -3.23
CA ALA A 430 22.46 -11.31 -2.49
C ALA A 430 21.87 -12.54 -1.81
N ALA A 431 20.74 -12.39 -1.12
CA ALA A 431 20.08 -13.47 -0.39
C ALA A 431 19.58 -14.58 -1.32
N LYS A 432 18.98 -14.25 -2.47
CA LYS A 432 18.58 -15.25 -3.47
C LYS A 432 19.78 -16.09 -3.94
N SER A 433 20.90 -15.44 -4.25
CA SER A 433 22.11 -16.12 -4.66
C SER A 433 22.64 -17.03 -3.54
N ALA A 434 22.69 -16.54 -2.31
CA ALA A 434 23.19 -17.29 -1.17
C ALA A 434 22.31 -18.52 -0.83
N LEU A 435 20.97 -18.34 -0.81
CA LEU A 435 20.00 -19.39 -0.47
C LEU A 435 19.93 -20.50 -1.54
N THR A 436 20.28 -20.22 -2.78
CA THR A 436 20.29 -21.22 -3.87
C THR A 436 21.64 -21.87 -4.12
N ALA A 437 22.73 -21.33 -3.54
CA ALA A 437 24.08 -21.85 -3.74
C ALA A 437 24.32 -23.22 -3.07
N ARG A 438 23.67 -23.48 -1.93
CA ARG A 438 23.82 -24.72 -1.14
C ARG A 438 22.43 -25.25 -0.71
N PRO A 439 21.63 -25.76 -1.64
CA PRO A 439 20.24 -26.16 -1.38
C PRO A 439 20.11 -27.33 -0.37
N ASP A 440 21.16 -28.13 -0.22
CA ASP A 440 21.18 -29.32 0.63
C ASP A 440 21.46 -29.02 2.11
N VAL A 441 21.88 -27.78 2.45
CA VAL A 441 22.20 -27.39 3.83
C VAL A 441 21.05 -26.56 4.41
N PRO A 442 20.27 -27.09 5.36
CA PRO A 442 19.15 -26.37 5.94
C PRO A 442 19.63 -25.15 6.71
N ILE A 443 18.89 -24.05 6.61
CA ILE A 443 19.18 -22.78 7.28
C ILE A 443 18.18 -22.58 8.40
N LEU A 444 18.67 -22.16 9.57
CA LEU A 444 17.82 -21.81 10.69
C LEU A 444 16.96 -20.59 10.34
N ASP A 445 15.64 -20.71 10.52
CA ASP A 445 14.73 -19.60 10.25
C ASP A 445 14.99 -18.44 11.23
N HIS A 446 15.22 -17.26 10.69
CA HIS A 446 15.48 -16.05 11.46
C HIS A 446 14.91 -14.81 10.73
N PRO A 447 14.76 -13.65 11.42
CA PRO A 447 14.33 -12.43 10.76
C PRO A 447 15.28 -11.97 9.66
N VAL A 448 14.74 -11.40 8.58
CA VAL A 448 15.52 -10.63 7.61
C VAL A 448 16.06 -9.35 8.26
N SER A 449 16.99 -8.65 7.58
CA SER A 449 17.52 -7.37 8.06
C SER A 449 16.41 -6.39 8.45
N VAL A 450 16.59 -5.67 9.54
CA VAL A 450 15.66 -4.62 10.01
C VAL A 450 15.51 -3.48 9.00
N TRP A 451 16.50 -3.28 8.13
CA TRP A 451 16.46 -2.31 7.05
C TRP A 451 15.55 -2.72 5.89
N VAL A 452 15.17 -4.00 5.83
CA VAL A 452 14.30 -4.59 4.81
C VAL A 452 12.88 -4.74 5.34
N LEU A 453 12.72 -5.34 6.55
CA LEU A 453 11.41 -5.52 7.16
C LEU A 453 11.52 -5.53 8.69
N LEU A 454 10.82 -4.60 9.32
CA LEU A 454 10.90 -4.38 10.77
C LEU A 454 10.36 -5.57 11.60
N PRO A 455 10.89 -5.77 12.82
CA PRO A 455 10.43 -6.81 13.75
C PRO A 455 8.94 -6.72 14.10
N VAL A 456 8.33 -5.53 14.04
CA VAL A 456 6.87 -5.34 14.30
C VAL A 456 5.99 -6.14 13.34
N THR A 457 6.53 -6.56 12.20
CA THR A 457 5.80 -7.39 11.21
C THR A 457 5.90 -8.88 11.48
N HIS A 458 6.52 -9.31 12.60
CA HIS A 458 6.62 -10.73 12.93
C HIS A 458 5.25 -11.43 12.91
N PRO A 459 5.15 -12.65 12.31
CA PRO A 459 6.23 -13.50 11.76
C PRO A 459 6.55 -13.26 10.27
N HIS A 460 6.03 -12.23 9.62
CA HIS A 460 6.21 -11.99 8.19
C HIS A 460 7.66 -11.63 7.81
N ASN A 461 8.44 -11.12 8.78
CA ASN A 461 9.85 -10.80 8.62
C ASN A 461 10.80 -12.01 8.70
N LEU A 462 10.28 -13.23 8.86
CA LEU A 462 11.11 -14.44 8.86
C LEU A 462 11.54 -14.83 7.44
N LEU A 463 12.74 -15.41 7.31
CA LEU A 463 13.27 -15.90 6.02
C LEU A 463 12.31 -16.87 5.33
N SER A 464 11.73 -17.81 6.09
CA SER A 464 10.75 -18.79 5.59
C SER A 464 9.54 -18.13 4.94
N ARG A 465 9.19 -16.93 5.39
CA ARG A 465 8.05 -16.13 4.87
C ARG A 465 8.45 -15.31 3.66
N VAL A 466 9.49 -14.49 3.80
CA VAL A 466 9.97 -13.59 2.73
C VAL A 466 10.41 -14.37 1.49
N PHE A 467 11.16 -15.47 1.68
CA PHE A 467 11.68 -16.29 0.60
C PHE A 467 10.82 -17.51 0.28
N SER A 468 9.58 -17.58 0.77
CA SER A 468 8.65 -18.67 0.45
C SER A 468 8.49 -18.92 -1.06
N PRO A 469 8.44 -17.90 -1.96
CA PRO A 469 8.25 -18.14 -3.37
C PRO A 469 9.53 -18.46 -4.13
N LEU A 470 10.72 -18.47 -3.47
CA LEU A 470 11.99 -18.71 -4.14
C LEU A 470 12.18 -20.20 -4.47
N PRO A 471 12.17 -20.61 -5.75
CA PRO A 471 12.38 -22.01 -6.10
C PRO A 471 13.85 -22.41 -5.92
N GLY A 472 14.08 -23.70 -5.59
CA GLY A 472 15.43 -24.28 -5.48
C GLY A 472 16.28 -23.72 -4.34
N ARG A 473 15.68 -23.02 -3.37
CA ARG A 473 16.37 -22.57 -2.17
C ARG A 473 16.63 -23.70 -1.18
N ALA A 474 17.60 -23.52 -0.31
CA ALA A 474 17.79 -24.36 0.86
C ALA A 474 16.50 -24.42 1.70
N GLU A 475 16.32 -25.51 2.44
CA GLU A 475 15.27 -25.61 3.43
C GLU A 475 15.50 -24.56 4.53
N ILE A 476 14.47 -23.77 4.81
CA ILE A 476 14.49 -22.80 5.91
C ILE A 476 13.54 -23.33 6.98
N GLY A 477 14.10 -23.76 8.11
CA GLY A 477 13.34 -24.44 9.14
C GLY A 477 13.80 -24.15 10.56
N ALA A 478 13.26 -24.91 11.49
CA ALA A 478 13.55 -24.74 12.90
C ALA A 478 14.89 -25.37 13.33
N VAL A 479 15.57 -26.09 12.45
CA VAL A 479 16.74 -26.90 12.81
C VAL A 479 17.83 -26.81 11.74
N THR A 480 19.09 -26.76 12.17
CA THR A 480 20.25 -26.82 11.27
C THR A 480 21.45 -27.49 11.96
N PRO A 481 22.25 -28.29 11.25
CA PRO A 481 23.53 -28.78 11.77
C PRO A 481 24.65 -27.74 11.66
N GLU A 482 24.51 -26.74 10.78
CA GLU A 482 25.49 -25.69 10.51
C GLU A 482 24.85 -24.31 10.75
N LEU A 483 25.35 -23.58 11.76
CA LEU A 483 24.77 -22.30 12.12
C LEU A 483 25.25 -21.19 11.21
N GLN A 484 24.37 -20.74 10.34
CA GLN A 484 24.59 -19.64 9.41
C GLN A 484 23.39 -18.69 9.44
N VAL A 485 23.61 -17.41 9.14
CA VAL A 485 22.57 -16.38 9.05
C VAL A 485 22.81 -15.48 7.83
N LEU A 486 21.76 -14.86 7.31
CA LEU A 486 21.91 -13.75 6.38
C LEU A 486 22.27 -12.48 7.15
N ASP A 487 23.38 -11.84 6.76
CA ASP A 487 23.76 -10.52 7.28
C ASP A 487 22.85 -9.40 6.74
N ASP A 488 23.05 -8.16 7.19
CA ASP A 488 22.28 -7.00 6.72
C ASP A 488 22.43 -6.71 5.22
N GLY A 489 23.44 -7.28 4.58
CA GLY A 489 23.64 -7.22 3.12
C GLY A 489 23.01 -8.39 2.36
N GLY A 490 22.38 -9.35 3.04
CA GLY A 490 21.80 -10.55 2.43
C GLY A 490 22.81 -11.64 2.11
N ARG A 491 24.03 -11.60 2.64
CA ARG A 491 25.07 -12.62 2.44
C ARG A 491 24.95 -13.66 3.54
N LEU A 492 25.05 -14.93 3.18
CA LEU A 492 25.10 -16.03 4.13
C LEU A 492 26.50 -16.06 4.79
N VAL A 493 26.51 -15.82 6.11
CA VAL A 493 27.74 -15.78 6.91
C VAL A 493 27.71 -16.79 8.05
N PRO A 494 28.85 -17.31 8.50
CA PRO A 494 28.92 -18.11 9.70
C PRO A 494 28.32 -17.35 10.90
N ALA A 495 27.59 -18.07 11.74
CA ALA A 495 26.96 -17.50 12.91
C ALA A 495 27.44 -18.20 14.20
N GLY A 496 27.23 -17.54 15.31
CA GLY A 496 27.45 -18.06 16.65
C GLY A 496 26.22 -17.89 17.51
N LEU A 497 26.14 -18.70 18.56
CA LEU A 497 25.13 -18.56 19.59
C LEU A 497 25.69 -17.73 20.73
N VAL A 498 25.09 -16.58 21.03
CA VAL A 498 25.37 -15.80 22.24
C VAL A 498 24.52 -16.39 23.36
N PRO A 499 25.15 -17.04 24.37
CA PRO A 499 24.41 -17.70 25.45
C PRO A 499 23.66 -16.69 26.31
N VAL A 500 22.38 -16.95 26.55
CA VAL A 500 21.57 -16.26 27.55
C VAL A 500 21.38 -17.17 28.77
N ARG A 501 21.23 -18.49 28.52
CA ARG A 501 21.10 -19.54 29.52
C ARG A 501 21.84 -20.79 29.07
N HIS A 502 22.00 -21.75 29.99
CA HIS A 502 22.56 -23.06 29.69
C HIS A 502 21.63 -24.16 30.18
N VAL A 503 21.50 -25.21 29.40
CA VAL A 503 20.95 -26.47 29.89
C VAL A 503 21.93 -27.08 30.87
N LEU A 504 21.48 -27.36 32.09
CA LEU A 504 22.28 -27.96 33.12
C LEU A 504 22.67 -29.40 32.76
N PRO A 505 23.83 -29.92 33.24
CA PRO A 505 24.19 -31.31 33.05
C PRO A 505 23.13 -32.28 33.59
N GLY A 506 22.90 -33.37 32.87
CA GLY A 506 21.90 -34.37 33.25
C GLY A 506 22.44 -35.38 34.28
N PRO A 507 21.57 -36.18 34.90
CA PRO A 507 21.87 -37.08 35.99
C PRO A 507 22.55 -38.41 35.59
N VAL A 508 22.59 -38.73 34.28
CA VAL A 508 23.10 -40.02 33.81
C VAL A 508 24.59 -39.89 33.50
N PRO A 509 25.49 -40.64 34.18
CA PRO A 509 26.91 -40.61 33.88
C PRO A 509 27.20 -40.93 32.42
N ASP A 510 28.15 -40.22 31.81
CA ASP A 510 28.59 -40.37 30.40
C ASP A 510 27.47 -40.17 29.32
N CYS A 511 26.26 -39.82 29.75
CA CYS A 511 25.11 -39.59 28.89
C CYS A 511 24.49 -38.18 29.08
N GLY A 512 24.50 -37.67 30.32
CA GLY A 512 23.78 -36.45 30.67
C GLY A 512 22.27 -36.71 30.79
N HIS A 513 21.48 -36.27 29.84
CA HIS A 513 20.04 -36.52 29.78
C HIS A 513 19.74 -37.64 28.78
N LEU A 514 19.22 -38.79 29.27
CA LEU A 514 18.77 -39.87 28.38
C LEU A 514 17.36 -39.60 27.89
N LEU A 515 17.22 -39.57 26.57
CA LEU A 515 15.92 -39.47 25.88
C LEU A 515 15.52 -40.82 25.33
N THR A 516 14.30 -41.23 25.65
CA THR A 516 13.66 -42.44 25.12
C THR A 516 12.29 -42.08 24.49
N ALA A 517 11.71 -42.99 23.76
CA ALA A 517 10.39 -42.77 23.16
C ALA A 517 9.24 -42.82 24.20
N SER A 518 9.45 -43.50 25.32
CA SER A 518 8.44 -43.75 26.36
C SER A 518 8.27 -42.59 27.36
N THR A 519 9.27 -41.72 27.50
CA THR A 519 9.29 -40.69 28.56
C THR A 519 9.69 -39.33 28.01
N THR A 520 9.06 -38.28 28.53
CA THR A 520 9.49 -36.90 28.29
C THR A 520 10.50 -36.51 29.39
N THR A 521 11.71 -36.18 28.98
CA THR A 521 12.80 -35.76 29.87
C THR A 521 12.80 -34.23 29.97
N VAL A 522 12.93 -33.70 31.16
CA VAL A 522 13.12 -32.27 31.41
C VAL A 522 14.60 -31.94 31.30
N LEU A 523 14.91 -30.91 30.52
CA LEU A 523 16.25 -30.33 30.38
C LEU A 523 16.25 -29.00 31.15
N PRO A 524 16.65 -28.97 32.42
CA PRO A 524 16.58 -27.76 33.24
C PRO A 524 17.57 -26.71 32.75
N ALA A 525 17.14 -25.45 32.70
CA ALA A 525 18.02 -24.32 32.47
C ALA A 525 18.54 -23.76 33.80
N ASP A 526 19.71 -23.13 33.77
CA ASP A 526 20.34 -22.48 34.93
C ASP A 526 19.45 -21.43 35.59
N THR A 527 18.66 -20.69 34.80
CA THR A 527 17.59 -19.81 35.28
C THR A 527 16.46 -19.70 34.23
N ALA A 528 15.36 -19.04 34.59
CA ALA A 528 14.21 -18.88 33.72
C ALA A 528 14.55 -18.04 32.46
N LEU A 529 13.96 -18.43 31.32
CA LEU A 529 13.90 -17.65 30.09
C LEU A 529 12.55 -16.94 30.00
N VAL A 530 12.58 -15.68 29.60
CA VAL A 530 11.38 -14.91 29.28
C VAL A 530 10.78 -15.41 27.96
N GLY A 531 9.52 -15.02 27.68
CA GLY A 531 8.88 -15.34 26.41
C GLY A 531 9.66 -14.78 25.22
N GLY A 532 10.00 -15.64 24.26
CA GLY A 532 10.79 -15.26 23.09
C GLY A 532 11.05 -16.43 22.14
N GLU A 533 11.84 -16.15 21.13
CA GLU A 533 12.36 -17.11 20.15
C GLU A 533 13.82 -17.41 20.52
N TRP A 534 14.07 -18.61 20.99
CA TRP A 534 15.38 -19.04 21.47
C TRP A 534 15.99 -20.07 20.51
N THR A 535 17.29 -20.07 20.41
CA THR A 535 18.03 -21.15 19.76
C THR A 535 18.77 -21.95 20.82
N VAL A 536 18.61 -23.27 20.78
CA VAL A 536 19.34 -24.21 21.66
C VAL A 536 20.37 -24.99 20.84
N GLN A 537 21.58 -25.08 21.33
CA GLN A 537 22.59 -26.01 20.82
C GLN A 537 22.42 -27.34 21.55
N LEU A 538 22.17 -28.40 20.81
CA LEU A 538 22.05 -29.76 21.30
C LEU A 538 23.27 -30.55 20.87
N ASN A 539 24.09 -30.92 21.85
CA ASN A 539 25.20 -31.84 21.66
C ASN A 539 24.72 -33.24 22.07
N TYR A 540 24.72 -34.18 21.15
CA TYR A 540 24.08 -35.47 21.35
C TYR A 540 24.97 -36.67 20.97
N ARG A 541 24.63 -37.84 21.52
CA ARG A 541 25.03 -39.16 21.03
C ARG A 541 23.79 -40.00 20.83
N ALA A 542 23.52 -40.41 19.60
CA ALA A 542 22.35 -41.20 19.23
C ALA A 542 22.74 -42.66 18.95
N SER A 543 21.88 -43.59 19.35
CA SER A 543 22.07 -45.03 19.09
C SER A 543 21.82 -45.42 17.64
N ALA A 544 20.99 -44.67 16.93
CA ALA A 544 20.60 -44.85 15.52
C ALA A 544 20.18 -43.51 14.89
N ASP A 545 19.97 -43.50 13.58
CA ASP A 545 19.33 -42.37 12.93
C ASP A 545 17.85 -42.27 13.32
N GLY A 546 17.34 -41.05 13.49
CA GLY A 546 15.94 -40.80 13.84
C GLY A 546 15.66 -39.36 14.20
N GLU A 547 14.61 -39.11 14.99
CA GLU A 547 14.18 -37.77 15.38
C GLU A 547 13.96 -37.67 16.88
N ILE A 548 14.25 -36.50 17.44
CA ILE A 548 13.84 -36.09 18.79
C ILE A 548 12.92 -34.87 18.72
N GLU A 549 12.05 -34.70 19.69
CA GLU A 549 11.26 -33.48 19.90
C GLU A 549 11.85 -32.70 21.06
N VAL A 550 12.01 -31.36 20.87
CA VAL A 550 12.51 -30.47 21.93
C VAL A 550 11.73 -29.15 21.89
N GLY A 551 11.38 -28.61 23.06
CA GLY A 551 10.69 -27.32 23.18
C GLY A 551 10.29 -27.00 24.61
N PHE A 552 9.71 -25.83 24.83
CA PHE A 552 9.13 -25.47 26.14
C PHE A 552 7.81 -26.21 26.39
N PRO A 553 7.41 -26.43 27.67
CA PRO A 553 6.24 -27.24 28.02
C PRO A 553 4.92 -26.81 27.38
N ALA A 554 4.71 -25.51 27.20
CA ALA A 554 3.45 -24.94 26.68
C ALA A 554 3.59 -24.38 25.25
N ALA A 555 4.65 -24.76 24.52
CA ALA A 555 4.94 -24.24 23.19
C ALA A 555 5.11 -25.36 22.17
N PRO A 556 5.05 -25.06 20.86
CA PRO A 556 5.36 -26.02 19.81
C PRO A 556 6.77 -26.58 19.97
N ARG A 557 6.92 -27.90 19.79
CA ARG A 557 8.22 -28.57 19.85
C ARG A 557 8.85 -28.64 18.47
N ALA A 558 10.14 -28.34 18.41
CA ALA A 558 10.93 -28.59 17.21
C ALA A 558 11.19 -30.09 17.05
N ARG A 559 11.02 -30.62 15.84
CA ARG A 559 11.48 -31.96 15.46
C ARG A 559 12.90 -31.82 14.96
N VAL A 560 13.79 -32.55 15.60
CA VAL A 560 15.24 -32.45 15.40
C VAL A 560 15.73 -33.79 14.88
N PRO A 561 16.18 -33.89 13.61
CA PRO A 561 16.82 -35.08 13.09
C PRO A 561 18.16 -35.29 13.79
N VAL A 562 18.45 -36.53 14.16
CA VAL A 562 19.71 -36.99 14.73
C VAL A 562 20.26 -38.16 13.94
N THR A 563 21.58 -38.22 13.79
CA THR A 563 22.29 -39.33 13.13
C THR A 563 23.01 -40.18 14.17
N ALA A 564 23.17 -41.44 13.86
CA ALA A 564 23.89 -42.38 14.74
C ALA A 564 25.31 -41.85 15.10
N GLY A 565 25.68 -41.93 16.38
CA GLY A 565 26.96 -41.44 16.89
C GLY A 565 26.85 -40.04 17.52
N LEU A 566 28.00 -39.34 17.55
CA LEU A 566 28.12 -38.01 18.15
C LEU A 566 27.74 -36.94 17.11
N GLY A 567 26.94 -35.95 17.53
CA GLY A 567 26.56 -34.84 16.70
C GLY A 567 26.22 -33.56 17.46
N THR A 568 26.17 -32.48 16.73
CA THR A 568 25.69 -31.17 17.23
C THR A 568 24.65 -30.65 16.26
N VAL A 569 23.55 -30.12 16.81
CA VAL A 569 22.48 -29.51 16.04
C VAL A 569 21.93 -28.29 16.77
N TYR A 570 21.49 -27.31 16.03
CA TYR A 570 20.87 -26.10 16.54
C TYR A 570 19.38 -26.13 16.25
N ALA A 571 18.57 -25.92 17.28
CA ALA A 571 17.12 -25.91 17.17
C ALA A 571 16.53 -24.60 17.67
N ARG A 572 15.63 -23.99 16.88
CA ARG A 572 14.82 -22.84 17.28
C ARG A 572 13.62 -23.33 18.08
N VAL A 573 13.46 -22.81 19.30
CA VAL A 573 12.42 -23.18 20.25
C VAL A 573 11.72 -21.92 20.78
N PRO A 574 10.46 -21.67 20.39
CA PRO A 574 9.68 -20.56 20.95
C PRO A 574 9.21 -20.90 22.35
N GLY A 575 9.13 -19.90 23.24
CA GLY A 575 8.50 -20.07 24.55
C GLY A 575 9.25 -19.43 25.71
N ALA A 576 8.88 -19.84 26.92
CA ALA A 576 9.37 -19.34 28.19
C ALA A 576 9.41 -20.47 29.22
N GLY A 577 10.25 -20.34 30.27
CA GLY A 577 10.25 -21.27 31.37
C GLY A 577 11.63 -21.52 31.94
N THR A 578 11.71 -22.46 32.90
CA THR A 578 12.92 -22.85 33.62
C THR A 578 13.65 -24.04 32.99
N GLY A 579 13.20 -24.51 31.81
CA GLY A 579 13.82 -25.62 31.10
C GLY A 579 12.99 -26.06 29.91
N LEU A 580 13.62 -26.87 29.07
CA LEU A 580 13.01 -27.50 27.91
C LEU A 580 12.51 -28.90 28.25
N GLN A 581 11.59 -29.41 27.44
CA GLN A 581 11.20 -30.80 27.42
C GLN A 581 11.69 -31.45 26.14
N ALA A 582 12.25 -32.64 26.25
CA ALA A 582 12.70 -33.41 25.10
C ALA A 582 12.30 -34.87 25.24
N ARG A 583 12.07 -35.54 24.08
CA ARG A 583 11.84 -36.99 24.00
C ARG A 583 12.32 -37.53 22.65
N SER A 584 12.60 -38.81 22.58
CA SER A 584 12.74 -39.47 21.28
C SER A 584 11.39 -39.54 20.58
N ALA A 585 11.34 -39.18 19.29
CA ALA A 585 10.16 -39.33 18.43
C ALA A 585 10.16 -40.66 17.65
N SER A 586 11.31 -41.33 17.60
CA SER A 586 11.49 -42.62 16.91
C SER A 586 11.53 -43.78 17.89
N ALA A 587 10.79 -44.84 17.60
CA ALA A 587 10.77 -46.05 18.45
C ALA A 587 12.16 -46.74 18.46
N GLY A 588 12.64 -47.14 19.65
CA GLY A 588 13.94 -47.80 19.81
C GLY A 588 15.17 -46.88 19.67
N LEU A 589 14.96 -45.58 19.51
CA LEU A 589 16.04 -44.60 19.47
C LEU A 589 16.33 -44.08 20.89
N ASP A 590 17.54 -44.33 21.38
CA ASP A 590 18.06 -43.74 22.60
C ASP A 590 19.04 -42.61 22.25
N VAL A 591 18.85 -41.43 22.88
CA VAL A 591 19.70 -40.27 22.66
C VAL A 591 20.20 -39.71 24.00
N CYS A 592 21.50 -39.63 24.14
CA CYS A 592 22.16 -38.93 25.21
C CYS A 592 22.36 -37.47 24.85
N LEU A 593 21.81 -36.54 25.64
CA LEU A 593 22.04 -35.09 25.47
C LEU A 593 22.95 -34.56 26.55
N ALA A 594 24.04 -33.92 26.14
CA ALA A 594 24.86 -33.09 27.04
C ALA A 594 24.19 -31.73 27.27
N GLY A 595 24.64 -31.02 28.31
CA GLY A 595 24.28 -29.61 28.47
C GLY A 595 24.77 -28.74 27.32
N GLY A 596 24.07 -27.65 27.05
CA GLY A 596 24.44 -26.74 25.99
C GLY A 596 23.84 -25.34 26.15
N PRO A 597 24.32 -24.34 25.39
CA PRO A 597 23.81 -22.98 25.46
C PRO A 597 22.40 -22.86 24.83
N ILE A 598 21.60 -21.99 25.44
CA ILE A 598 20.36 -21.46 24.91
C ILE A 598 20.56 -19.95 24.74
N GLY A 599 20.29 -19.39 23.56
CA GLY A 599 20.57 -17.99 23.36
C GLY A 599 20.06 -17.44 22.02
N VAL A 600 20.72 -16.37 21.59
CA VAL A 600 20.40 -15.64 20.38
C VAL A 600 21.50 -15.88 19.35
N VAL A 601 21.08 -16.10 18.11
CA VAL A 601 22.02 -16.28 16.99
C VAL A 601 22.48 -14.92 16.48
N VAL A 602 23.79 -14.77 16.30
CA VAL A 602 24.41 -13.55 15.78
C VAL A 602 25.44 -13.89 14.70
N PRO A 603 25.67 -13.03 13.70
CA PRO A 603 26.78 -13.17 12.76
C PRO A 603 28.12 -13.20 13.52
N ARG A 604 29.09 -13.98 13.01
CA ARG A 604 30.48 -14.00 13.54
C ARG A 604 31.39 -13.06 12.77
#